data_2b05bfbd9d713e30eb772a1f6081322f
#
_entry.id   2b05bfbd9d713e30eb772a1f6081322f
#
_cell.length_a   1.000
_cell.length_b   1.000
_cell.length_c   1.000
_cell.angle_alpha   90.00
_cell.angle_beta   90.00
_cell.angle_gamma   90.00
#
_symmetry.space_group_name_H-M   'P 1'
#
loop_
_entity.id
_entity.type
_entity.pdbx_description
1 polymer ?
#
loop_
_entity_poly.entity_id
_entity_poly.type
_entity_poly.pdbx_seq_one_letter_code
_entity_poly.pdbx_strand_id
1 'polypeptide(L)'
;MTLFAAPRINCEVIDPRGEEVARIFNIQRYSLNDGQGIRTVVFFKGCPHTCPWCANPESLSPRIETVRRESKCLHCTPCLRDADECPSGAFERIGRDITLDDLEREVMKDDIFFRSSGGGVTLSGGEVLMQAPFATRFLQRLRRWDVRCAIETAGDAPAGRLL
;
A
#
# COMPACT_ATOMS: atom_id res chain seq x y z
N MET A 1 -12.60 -31.47 11.03
CA MET A 1 -11.99 -30.15 11.07
C MET A 1 -11.44 -29.87 9.67
N THR A 2 -12.21 -29.19 8.85
CA THR A 2 -11.84 -28.89 7.46
C THR A 2 -11.08 -27.57 7.47
N LEU A 3 -9.77 -27.64 7.24
CA LEU A 3 -8.94 -26.45 7.03
C LEU A 3 -9.43 -25.73 5.77
N PHE A 4 -10.08 -24.59 5.95
CA PHE A 4 -10.35 -23.67 4.85
C PHE A 4 -9.00 -23.17 4.32
N ALA A 5 -8.58 -23.68 3.18
CA ALA A 5 -7.49 -23.10 2.41
C ALA A 5 -7.93 -21.70 1.98
N ALA A 6 -7.30 -20.65 2.51
CA ALA A 6 -7.50 -19.30 2.05
C ALA A 6 -7.26 -19.23 0.54
N PRO A 7 -8.09 -18.51 -0.23
CA PRO A 7 -7.90 -18.40 -1.66
C PRO A 7 -6.52 -17.79 -1.93
N ARG A 8 -5.71 -18.48 -2.74
CA ARG A 8 -4.42 -17.99 -3.23
C ARG A 8 -4.70 -16.81 -4.18
N ILE A 9 -4.78 -15.62 -3.64
CA ILE A 9 -4.93 -14.41 -4.45
C ILE A 9 -3.54 -13.99 -4.88
N ASN A 10 -3.12 -14.45 -6.05
CA ASN A 10 -2.05 -13.80 -6.80
C ASN A 10 -2.66 -12.52 -7.37
N CYS A 11 -2.51 -11.40 -6.68
CA CYS A 11 -2.89 -10.11 -7.22
C CYS A 11 -1.74 -9.54 -8.06
N GLU A 12 -1.47 -10.14 -9.22
CA GLU A 12 -0.84 -9.37 -10.29
C GLU A 12 -1.91 -8.44 -10.83
N VAL A 13 -1.83 -7.18 -10.45
CA VAL A 13 -2.72 -6.16 -10.98
C VAL A 13 -2.04 -5.58 -12.21
N ILE A 14 -2.64 -5.79 -13.36
CA ILE A 14 -2.21 -5.20 -14.63
C ILE A 14 -3.15 -4.04 -14.92
N ASP A 15 -2.60 -2.86 -15.19
CA ASP A 15 -3.39 -1.70 -15.56
C ASP A 15 -3.98 -1.83 -16.97
N PRO A 16 -4.91 -0.94 -17.39
CA PRO A 16 -5.48 -0.96 -18.74
C PRO A 16 -4.47 -0.82 -19.89
N ARG A 17 -3.23 -0.39 -19.60
CA ARG A 17 -2.14 -0.25 -20.57
C ARG A 17 -1.25 -1.50 -20.63
N GLY A 18 -1.56 -2.52 -19.82
CA GLY A 18 -0.76 -3.73 -19.70
C GLY A 18 0.49 -3.58 -18.82
N GLU A 19 0.59 -2.49 -18.05
CA GLU A 19 1.67 -2.29 -17.10
C GLU A 19 1.37 -2.97 -15.77
N GLU A 20 2.42 -3.54 -15.16
CA GLU A 20 2.31 -4.07 -13.80
C GLU A 20 2.18 -2.94 -12.79
N VAL A 21 1.17 -3.02 -11.95
CA VAL A 21 0.89 -2.02 -10.92
C VAL A 21 0.76 -2.67 -9.55
N ALA A 22 1.10 -1.91 -8.50
CA ALA A 22 0.70 -2.23 -7.14
C ALA A 22 -0.56 -1.48 -6.77
N ARG A 23 -1.38 -2.11 -5.96
CA ARG A 23 -2.48 -1.44 -5.27
C ARG A 23 -2.02 -1.00 -3.90
N ILE A 24 -1.95 0.31 -3.69
CA ILE A 24 -1.57 0.95 -2.44
C ILE A 24 -2.72 1.82 -1.94
N PHE A 25 -2.75 2.12 -0.64
CA PHE A 25 -3.74 3.07 -0.12
C PHE A 25 -3.11 4.33 0.47
N ASN A 26 -1.81 4.27 0.85
CA ASN A 26 -1.13 5.44 1.39
C ASN A 26 0.38 5.41 1.09
N ILE A 27 1.00 6.59 1.09
CA ILE A 27 2.44 6.79 1.17
C ILE A 27 2.67 7.81 2.28
N GLN A 28 3.24 7.35 3.38
CA GLN A 28 3.55 8.20 4.54
C GLN A 28 5.03 8.57 4.50
N ARG A 29 5.29 9.88 4.53
CA ARG A 29 6.65 10.42 4.57
C ARG A 29 7.08 10.73 5.99
N TYR A 30 8.37 10.83 6.21
CA TYR A 30 8.98 11.25 7.49
C TYR A 30 8.64 10.35 8.66
N SER A 31 8.46 9.05 8.44
CA SER A 31 8.29 8.12 9.56
C SER A 31 9.60 7.90 10.30
N LEU A 32 9.51 7.87 11.64
CA LEU A 32 10.63 7.65 12.56
C LEU A 32 10.51 6.30 13.28
N ASN A 33 9.38 5.60 13.14
CA ASN A 33 9.06 4.40 13.91
C ASN A 33 9.08 3.10 13.08
N ASP A 34 9.22 3.19 11.76
CA ASP A 34 9.12 2.06 10.84
C ASP A 34 10.49 1.58 10.35
N GLY A 35 11.49 1.66 11.23
CA GLY A 35 12.86 1.26 11.00
C GLY A 35 13.88 2.36 11.31
N GLN A 36 15.15 2.12 10.98
CA GLN A 36 16.23 3.07 11.26
C GLN A 36 16.15 4.30 10.35
N GLY A 37 16.38 5.48 10.94
CA GLY A 37 16.43 6.78 10.26
C GLY A 37 15.06 7.29 9.82
N ILE A 38 15.04 8.32 8.98
CA ILE A 38 13.81 8.88 8.42
C ILE A 38 13.38 8.01 7.24
N ARG A 39 12.13 7.54 7.27
CA ARG A 39 11.64 6.60 6.25
C ARG A 39 10.39 7.10 5.54
N THR A 40 10.23 6.65 4.32
CA THR A 40 8.97 6.71 3.59
C THR A 40 8.33 5.33 3.63
N VAL A 41 7.10 5.26 4.15
CA VAL A 41 6.34 4.02 4.26
C VAL A 41 5.34 3.94 3.11
N VAL A 42 5.37 2.85 2.36
CA VAL A 42 4.40 2.56 1.31
C VAL A 42 3.43 1.51 1.83
N PHE A 43 2.14 1.88 1.90
CA PHE A 43 1.10 1.02 2.44
C PHE A 43 0.35 0.29 1.33
N PHE A 44 0.61 -1.00 1.19
CA PHE A 44 -0.04 -1.89 0.24
C PHE A 44 -1.46 -2.24 0.67
N LYS A 45 -2.36 -2.46 -0.30
CA LYS A 45 -3.75 -2.84 -0.07
C LYS A 45 -3.97 -4.33 -0.35
N GLY A 46 -4.72 -4.97 0.52
CA GLY A 46 -4.98 -6.41 0.57
C GLY A 46 -4.26 -7.08 1.74
N CYS A 47 -5.03 -7.79 2.56
CA CYS A 47 -4.51 -8.58 3.67
C CYS A 47 -5.39 -9.82 3.88
N PRO A 48 -4.81 -11.04 4.01
CA PRO A 48 -5.58 -12.25 4.27
C PRO A 48 -5.99 -12.40 5.73
N HIS A 49 -5.46 -11.52 6.61
CA HIS A 49 -5.67 -11.59 8.05
C HIS A 49 -6.77 -10.64 8.51
N THR A 50 -7.42 -10.98 9.63
CA THR A 50 -8.44 -10.17 10.30
C THR A 50 -8.05 -9.93 11.75
N CYS A 51 -6.84 -9.40 11.97
CA CYS A 51 -6.31 -9.18 13.30
C CYS A 51 -7.19 -8.19 14.08
N PRO A 52 -7.63 -8.51 15.31
CA PRO A 52 -8.49 -7.60 16.09
C PRO A 52 -7.77 -6.33 16.52
N TRP A 53 -6.44 -6.30 16.44
CA TRP A 53 -5.60 -5.12 16.70
C TRP A 53 -5.08 -4.42 15.43
N CYS A 54 -5.69 -4.67 14.25
CA CYS A 54 -5.22 -4.11 13.00
C CYS A 54 -5.21 -2.56 13.03
N ALA A 55 -4.04 -1.97 12.81
CA ALA A 55 -3.88 -0.52 12.76
C ALA A 55 -4.39 0.09 11.44
N ASN A 56 -4.50 -0.72 10.38
CA ASN A 56 -4.87 -0.28 9.03
C ASN A 56 -6.03 -1.11 8.46
N PRO A 57 -7.24 -1.07 9.06
CA PRO A 57 -8.36 -1.88 8.61
C PRO A 57 -8.80 -1.58 7.17
N GLU A 58 -8.52 -0.37 6.67
CA GLU A 58 -8.74 0.04 5.29
C GLU A 58 -7.88 -0.72 4.28
N SER A 59 -6.83 -1.38 4.74
CA SER A 59 -5.96 -2.21 3.91
C SER A 59 -6.48 -3.60 3.64
N LEU A 60 -7.47 -4.08 4.41
CA LEU A 60 -7.91 -5.49 4.39
C LEU A 60 -8.41 -5.92 3.01
N SER A 61 -9.29 -5.11 2.42
CA SER A 61 -9.82 -5.38 1.08
C SER A 61 -8.74 -5.10 0.02
N PRO A 62 -8.52 -6.02 -0.95
CA PRO A 62 -7.62 -5.75 -2.07
C PRO A 62 -8.26 -4.84 -3.13
N ARG A 63 -9.51 -4.42 -2.96
CA ARG A 63 -10.24 -3.59 -3.92
C ARG A 63 -10.05 -2.13 -3.62
N ILE A 64 -10.15 -1.28 -4.64
CA ILE A 64 -10.34 0.16 -4.45
C ILE A 64 -11.77 0.36 -3.97
N GLU A 65 -11.93 1.04 -2.84
CA GLU A 65 -13.22 1.22 -2.17
C GLU A 65 -13.52 2.71 -2.05
N THR A 66 -14.82 3.05 -2.10
CA THR A 66 -15.27 4.39 -1.77
C THR A 66 -15.93 4.34 -0.41
N VAL A 67 -15.41 5.12 0.53
CA VAL A 67 -15.95 5.24 1.89
C VAL A 67 -16.54 6.61 2.11
N ARG A 68 -17.59 6.70 2.95
CA ARG A 68 -18.19 7.97 3.33
C ARG A 68 -17.76 8.36 4.74
N ARG A 69 -17.19 9.54 4.87
CA ARG A 69 -16.92 10.16 6.18
C ARG A 69 -18.12 10.97 6.61
N GLU A 70 -18.88 10.43 7.56
CA GLU A 70 -20.13 11.03 8.03
C GLU A 70 -19.91 12.46 8.56
N SER A 71 -18.80 12.74 9.24
CA SER A 71 -18.46 14.06 9.77
C SER A 71 -18.28 15.15 8.71
N LYS A 72 -18.04 14.78 7.44
CA LYS A 72 -17.94 15.72 6.32
C LYS A 72 -19.20 15.75 5.47
N CYS A 73 -20.17 14.86 5.72
CA CYS A 73 -21.33 14.70 4.84
C CYS A 73 -22.35 15.84 5.03
N LEU A 74 -22.71 16.50 3.91
CA LEU A 74 -23.74 17.55 3.87
C LEU A 74 -25.16 17.01 3.65
N HIS A 75 -25.33 15.70 3.55
CA HIS A 75 -26.62 15.05 3.28
C HIS A 75 -27.37 15.60 2.05
N CYS A 76 -26.63 15.86 0.97
CA CYS A 76 -27.17 16.42 -0.27
C CYS A 76 -28.28 15.54 -0.88
N THR A 77 -29.26 16.19 -1.54
CA THR A 77 -30.30 15.49 -2.29
C THR A 77 -30.37 16.08 -3.70
N PRO A 78 -30.10 15.32 -4.79
CA PRO A 78 -29.64 13.92 -4.78
C PRO A 78 -28.18 13.74 -4.32
N CYS A 79 -27.87 12.59 -3.74
CA CYS A 79 -26.50 12.22 -3.41
C CYS A 79 -25.95 11.27 -4.47
N LEU A 80 -24.87 11.66 -5.15
CA LEU A 80 -24.26 10.88 -6.23
C LEU A 80 -23.38 9.73 -5.71
N ARG A 81 -23.02 9.76 -4.44
CA ARG A 81 -22.18 8.75 -3.75
C ARG A 81 -20.83 8.49 -4.45
N ASP A 82 -20.31 9.51 -5.09
CA ASP A 82 -19.04 9.48 -5.81
C ASP A 82 -18.00 10.39 -5.14
N ALA A 83 -16.73 9.93 -5.12
CA ALA A 83 -15.64 10.67 -4.48
C ALA A 83 -15.23 11.92 -5.25
N ASP A 84 -15.33 11.89 -6.58
CA ASP A 84 -14.90 12.99 -7.44
C ASP A 84 -16.01 14.07 -7.56
N GLU A 85 -17.28 13.67 -7.34
CA GLU A 85 -18.44 14.56 -7.46
C GLU A 85 -18.97 15.07 -6.11
N CYS A 86 -18.42 14.58 -4.98
CA CYS A 86 -18.88 14.99 -3.66
C CYS A 86 -18.38 16.38 -3.28
N PRO A 87 -19.26 17.42 -3.16
CA PRO A 87 -18.84 18.80 -2.95
C PRO A 87 -18.18 19.04 -1.58
N SER A 88 -18.41 18.18 -0.60
CA SER A 88 -17.79 18.28 0.72
C SER A 88 -16.56 17.37 0.91
N GLY A 89 -16.23 16.54 -0.09
CA GLY A 89 -15.21 15.54 0.05
C GLY A 89 -15.53 14.47 1.11
N ALA A 90 -16.83 14.25 1.38
CA ALA A 90 -17.24 13.21 2.33
C ALA A 90 -17.01 11.80 1.80
N PHE A 91 -17.02 11.63 0.49
CA PHE A 91 -16.63 10.35 -0.13
C PHE A 91 -15.15 10.37 -0.45
N GLU A 92 -14.43 9.38 0.02
CA GLU A 92 -12.99 9.21 -0.21
C GLU A 92 -12.74 7.86 -0.88
N ARG A 93 -11.89 7.88 -1.90
CA ARG A 93 -11.44 6.64 -2.56
C ARG A 93 -10.25 6.08 -1.80
N ILE A 94 -10.40 4.88 -1.24
CA ILE A 94 -9.37 4.17 -0.51
C ILE A 94 -8.70 3.16 -1.42
N GLY A 95 -7.46 3.47 -1.78
CA GLY A 95 -6.66 2.69 -2.70
C GLY A 95 -6.53 3.33 -4.07
N ARG A 96 -5.39 3.06 -4.69
CA ARG A 96 -5.06 3.42 -6.07
C ARG A 96 -4.06 2.43 -6.64
N ASP A 97 -4.06 2.27 -7.93
CA ASP A 97 -3.02 1.54 -8.64
C ASP A 97 -1.86 2.49 -8.96
N ILE A 98 -0.62 2.00 -8.84
CA ILE A 98 0.58 2.77 -9.10
C ILE A 98 1.62 1.89 -9.80
N THR A 99 2.24 2.43 -10.86
CA THR A 99 3.31 1.74 -11.60
C THR A 99 4.62 1.75 -10.81
N LEU A 100 5.56 0.86 -11.19
CA LEU A 100 6.90 0.85 -10.62
C LEU A 100 7.61 2.21 -10.78
N ASP A 101 7.49 2.82 -11.95
CA ASP A 101 8.16 4.09 -12.28
C ASP A 101 7.59 5.26 -11.48
N ASP A 102 6.27 5.30 -11.32
CA ASP A 102 5.61 6.35 -10.55
C ASP A 102 5.92 6.21 -9.06
N LEU A 103 5.91 4.97 -8.53
CA LEU A 103 6.22 4.73 -7.14
C LEU A 103 7.68 5.07 -6.83
N GLU A 104 8.62 4.66 -7.69
CA GLU A 104 10.04 5.03 -7.55
C GLU A 104 10.21 6.55 -7.55
N ARG A 105 9.62 7.24 -8.52
CA ARG A 105 9.67 8.71 -8.62
C ARG A 105 9.08 9.38 -7.36
N GLU A 106 8.02 8.82 -6.82
CA GLU A 106 7.35 9.37 -5.65
C GLU A 106 8.20 9.25 -4.38
N VAL A 107 8.79 8.07 -4.13
CA VAL A 107 9.60 7.86 -2.93
C VAL A 107 10.98 8.51 -3.03
N MET A 108 11.56 8.61 -4.23
CA MET A 108 12.87 9.25 -4.44
C MET A 108 12.87 10.78 -4.24
N LYS A 109 11.70 11.39 -4.10
CA LYS A 109 11.60 12.79 -3.63
C LYS A 109 12.17 12.98 -2.22
N ASP A 110 12.27 11.90 -1.45
CA ASP A 110 12.75 11.90 -0.07
C ASP A 110 14.22 11.44 0.07
N ASP A 111 14.93 11.23 -1.04
CA ASP A 111 16.31 10.70 -1.07
C ASP A 111 17.27 11.48 -0.15
N ILE A 112 17.13 12.80 -0.09
CA ILE A 112 17.96 13.63 0.79
C ILE A 112 17.81 13.26 2.27
N PHE A 113 16.61 12.87 2.70
CA PHE A 113 16.35 12.44 4.08
C PHE A 113 16.88 11.03 4.33
N PHE A 114 16.80 10.16 3.33
CA PHE A 114 17.36 8.80 3.42
C PHE A 114 18.88 8.86 3.61
N ARG A 115 19.57 9.66 2.81
CA ARG A 115 21.05 9.82 2.89
C ARG A 115 21.49 10.47 4.18
N SER A 116 20.77 11.52 4.63
CA SER A 116 21.17 12.29 5.82
C SER A 116 20.94 11.53 7.12
N SER A 117 19.92 10.65 7.20
CA SER A 117 19.54 9.97 8.42
C SER A 117 19.94 8.48 8.45
N GLY A 118 20.40 7.92 7.33
CA GLY A 118 20.57 6.49 7.16
C GLY A 118 19.24 5.73 7.07
N GLY A 119 18.17 6.43 6.72
CA GLY A 119 16.82 5.89 6.55
C GLY A 119 16.60 5.19 5.20
N GLY A 120 15.38 5.23 4.69
CA GLY A 120 15.02 4.61 3.43
C GLY A 120 13.52 4.35 3.27
N VAL A 121 13.17 3.25 2.63
CA VAL A 121 11.78 2.89 2.33
C VAL A 121 11.35 1.67 3.14
N THR A 122 10.15 1.73 3.71
CA THR A 122 9.50 0.57 4.35
C THR A 122 8.23 0.23 3.58
N LEU A 123 8.05 -1.04 3.25
CA LEU A 123 6.82 -1.56 2.69
C LEU A 123 5.97 -2.13 3.82
N SER A 124 4.74 -1.66 3.93
CA SER A 124 3.79 -2.00 4.99
C SER A 124 2.35 -2.01 4.46
N GLY A 125 1.36 -1.83 5.32
CA GLY A 125 -0.05 -1.68 4.98
C GLY A 125 -0.88 -2.88 5.36
N GLY A 126 -1.38 -3.60 4.36
CA GLY A 126 -1.96 -4.94 4.52
C GLY A 126 -0.84 -5.97 4.60
N GLU A 127 -0.91 -7.03 3.78
CA GLU A 127 0.20 -7.99 3.67
C GLU A 127 0.96 -7.76 2.37
N VAL A 128 2.18 -7.28 2.47
CA VAL A 128 3.05 -6.94 1.32
C VAL A 128 3.27 -8.15 0.42
N LEU A 129 3.37 -9.35 1.01
CA LEU A 129 3.61 -10.59 0.28
C LEU A 129 2.43 -11.04 -0.59
N MET A 130 1.26 -10.43 -0.46
CA MET A 130 0.17 -10.61 -1.43
C MET A 130 0.51 -10.03 -2.79
N GLN A 131 1.36 -9.01 -2.85
CA GLN A 131 1.86 -8.36 -4.06
C GLN A 131 3.38 -8.55 -4.21
N ALA A 132 3.91 -9.72 -3.79
CA ALA A 132 5.33 -10.03 -3.73
C ALA A 132 6.09 -9.80 -5.05
N PRO A 133 5.57 -10.13 -6.25
CA PRO A 133 6.29 -9.86 -7.50
C PRO A 133 6.59 -8.38 -7.70
N PHE A 134 5.62 -7.51 -7.49
CA PHE A 134 5.81 -6.06 -7.58
C PHE A 134 6.75 -5.55 -6.49
N ALA A 135 6.53 -5.95 -5.23
CA ALA A 135 7.36 -5.55 -4.10
C ALA A 135 8.84 -5.91 -4.33
N THR A 136 9.12 -7.12 -4.81
CA THR A 136 10.47 -7.58 -5.13
C THR A 136 11.14 -6.69 -6.19
N ARG A 137 10.45 -6.43 -7.30
CA ARG A 137 10.99 -5.56 -8.37
C ARG A 137 11.23 -4.14 -7.87
N PHE A 138 10.32 -3.62 -7.07
CA PHE A 138 10.46 -2.29 -6.49
C PHE A 138 11.67 -2.20 -5.55
N LEU A 139 11.85 -3.16 -4.65
CA LEU A 139 13.01 -3.22 -3.76
C LEU A 139 14.33 -3.35 -4.54
N GLN A 140 14.34 -4.16 -5.62
CA GLN A 140 15.51 -4.27 -6.50
C GLN A 140 15.87 -2.93 -7.17
N ARG A 141 14.88 -2.13 -7.55
CA ARG A 141 15.11 -0.79 -8.10
C ARG A 141 15.71 0.15 -7.06
N LEU A 142 15.13 0.19 -5.86
CA LEU A 142 15.61 1.03 -4.77
C LEU A 142 17.07 0.69 -4.37
N ARG A 143 17.44 -0.59 -4.39
CA ARG A 143 18.82 -1.01 -4.13
C ARG A 143 19.82 -0.46 -5.14
N ARG A 144 19.45 -0.20 -6.39
CA ARG A 144 20.33 0.43 -7.39
C ARG A 144 20.67 1.88 -7.03
N TRP A 145 19.83 2.52 -6.23
CA TRP A 145 20.03 3.88 -5.70
C TRP A 145 20.68 3.90 -4.32
N ASP A 146 21.09 2.74 -3.80
CA ASP A 146 21.65 2.58 -2.45
C ASP A 146 20.65 2.99 -1.34
N VAL A 147 19.34 2.84 -1.60
CA VAL A 147 18.28 3.11 -0.62
C VAL A 147 18.07 1.89 0.25
N ARG A 148 18.10 2.08 1.56
CA ARG A 148 17.83 1.02 2.54
C ARG A 148 16.35 0.67 2.52
N CYS A 149 16.05 -0.63 2.53
CA CYS A 149 14.68 -1.13 2.45
C CYS A 149 14.34 -1.99 3.68
N ALA A 150 13.08 -1.92 4.09
CA ALA A 150 12.50 -2.79 5.10
C ALA A 150 11.10 -3.26 4.64
N ILE A 151 10.64 -4.37 5.20
CA ILE A 151 9.29 -4.90 4.97
C ILE A 151 8.68 -5.23 6.33
N GLU A 152 7.44 -4.81 6.53
CA GLU A 152 6.57 -5.24 7.61
C GLU A 152 5.60 -6.28 7.06
N THR A 153 5.65 -7.48 7.60
CA THR A 153 4.86 -8.63 7.12
C THR A 153 4.53 -9.57 8.26
N ALA A 154 3.38 -10.24 8.17
CA ALA A 154 3.04 -11.35 9.04
C ALA A 154 3.86 -12.61 8.72
N GLY A 155 4.57 -12.65 7.58
CA GLY A 155 5.39 -13.75 7.15
C GLY A 155 4.58 -14.99 6.69
N ASP A 156 3.27 -14.85 6.55
CA ASP A 156 2.39 -15.93 6.11
C ASP A 156 2.33 -16.00 4.58
N ALA A 157 3.42 -16.49 4.01
CA ALA A 157 3.52 -16.69 2.57
C ALA A 157 4.33 -17.98 2.26
N PRO A 158 4.10 -18.59 1.10
CA PRO A 158 4.97 -19.68 0.64
C PRO A 158 6.44 -19.27 0.63
N ALA A 159 7.34 -20.14 1.11
CA ALA A 159 8.75 -19.84 1.27
C ALA A 159 9.42 -19.24 0.00
N GLY A 160 9.00 -19.64 -1.20
CA GLY A 160 9.50 -19.08 -2.46
C GLY A 160 9.11 -17.61 -2.73
N ARG A 161 8.32 -16.97 -1.86
CA ARG A 161 8.02 -15.52 -1.90
C ARG A 161 8.87 -14.72 -0.91
N LEU A 162 9.56 -15.40 0.00
CA LEU A 162 10.40 -14.79 1.03
C LEU A 162 11.88 -14.75 0.64
N LEU A 163 12.26 -15.51 -0.39
CA LEU A 163 13.60 -15.61 -0.97
C LEU A 163 13.71 -14.81 -2.28
#